data_8efae3d551d5a3a41ea85f2dd876018f
#
_entry.id   8efae3d551d5a3a41ea85f2dd876018f
#
_cell.length_a   1.000
_cell.length_b   1.000
_cell.length_c   1.000
_cell.angle_alpha   90.00
_cell.angle_beta   90.00
_cell.angle_gamma   90.00
#
_symmetry.space_group_name_H-M   'P 1'
#
loop_
_entity.id
_entity.type
_entity.pdbx_description
1 polymer ?
#
loop_
_entity_poly.entity_id
_entity_poly.type
_entity_poly.pdbx_seq_one_letter_code
_entity_poly.pdbx_strand_id
1 'polypeptide(L)'
;MNLQKKLIIFINGCIVAACLVLGIISYFIADNGFEMALVQKADSDLRQMEEALDKEYPGDWLKKSDGLYKGTLRVNDNDFQVDYYAKLTGNNVTFFDGATRVATSFKDNSGKRVTGTDASEAVQEAVLKKGETYTGMAEVDGKNYLAAYKPLKDASGEIVGMLYMGIPTESLEALQSQFVYTMVGVVVVMLLIFGVVISIAAKKGVAPIRKVEETLEMMADGDLTVPDVQIDGTDEIASLANSMNKTKDKLRKLLQVISNSAQQVAASSQQLTASADQTSESITNVANNIVSMAGAVSEQTNVLGDMRDKAGDMGRQMDDVLAKSNVMQQAAENSRQGAAVR
;
A
#
# COMPACT_ATOMS: atom_id res chain seq x y z
N MET A 1 1.49 2.12 16.51
CA MET A 1 1.66 3.13 15.43
C MET A 1 0.54 2.91 14.43
N ASN A 2 -0.30 3.93 14.22
CA ASN A 2 -1.50 3.86 13.37
C ASN A 2 -1.11 3.57 11.90
N LEU A 3 -1.94 2.83 11.16
CA LEU A 3 -1.74 2.44 9.75
C LEU A 3 -1.32 3.65 8.87
N GLN A 4 -1.97 4.80 9.09
CA GLN A 4 -1.66 6.06 8.43
C GLN A 4 -0.19 6.47 8.60
N LYS A 5 0.34 6.43 9.83
CA LYS A 5 1.75 6.78 10.10
C LYS A 5 2.71 5.78 9.46
N LYS A 6 2.39 4.47 9.46
CA LYS A 6 3.20 3.45 8.80
C LYS A 6 3.28 3.69 7.29
N LEU A 7 2.14 3.98 6.65
CA LEU A 7 2.05 4.23 5.22
C LEU A 7 2.85 5.48 4.80
N ILE A 8 2.69 6.58 5.55
CA ILE A 8 3.43 7.83 5.32
C ILE A 8 4.94 7.60 5.42
N ILE A 9 5.41 6.91 6.47
CA ILE A 9 6.84 6.63 6.66
C ILE A 9 7.37 5.73 5.55
N PHE A 10 6.62 4.68 5.16
CA PHE A 10 7.03 3.76 4.11
C PHE A 10 7.16 4.46 2.75
N ILE A 11 6.13 5.22 2.35
CA ILE A 11 6.15 5.93 1.06
C ILE A 11 7.25 7.00 1.03
N ASN A 12 7.40 7.80 2.11
CA ASN A 12 8.50 8.76 2.19
C ASN A 12 9.87 8.06 2.16
N GLY A 13 10.03 6.93 2.83
CA GLY A 13 11.25 6.12 2.78
C GLY A 13 11.59 5.64 1.36
N CYS A 14 10.60 5.18 0.61
CA CYS A 14 10.78 4.79 -0.81
C CYS A 14 11.18 5.99 -1.68
N ILE A 15 10.58 7.16 -1.48
CA ILE A 15 10.90 8.37 -2.24
C ILE A 15 12.33 8.84 -1.92
N VAL A 16 12.71 8.86 -0.65
CA VAL A 16 14.09 9.20 -0.24
C VAL A 16 15.09 8.25 -0.88
N ALA A 17 14.83 6.93 -0.82
CA ALA A 17 15.71 5.93 -1.43
C ALA A 17 15.82 6.13 -2.96
N ALA A 18 14.71 6.37 -3.65
CA ALA A 18 14.71 6.64 -5.08
C ALA A 18 15.47 7.93 -5.44
N CYS A 19 15.28 9.01 -4.68
CA CYS A 19 16.01 10.28 -4.86
C CYS A 19 17.51 10.09 -4.63
N LEU A 20 17.93 9.31 -3.63
CA LEU A 20 19.34 9.01 -3.37
C LEU A 20 19.95 8.22 -4.52
N VAL A 21 19.30 7.17 -5.01
CA VAL A 21 19.78 6.38 -6.13
C VAL A 21 19.92 7.24 -7.40
N LEU A 22 18.89 8.01 -7.74
CA LEU A 22 18.93 8.91 -8.90
C LEU A 22 20.01 9.98 -8.73
N GLY A 23 20.18 10.52 -7.53
CA GLY A 23 21.20 11.50 -7.21
C GLY A 23 22.61 10.96 -7.42
N ILE A 24 22.89 9.76 -6.93
CA ILE A 24 24.19 9.09 -7.11
C ILE A 24 24.45 8.83 -8.60
N ILE A 25 23.47 8.30 -9.33
CA ILE A 25 23.60 8.06 -10.78
C ILE A 25 23.87 9.38 -11.53
N SER A 26 23.10 10.43 -11.21
CA SER A 26 23.27 11.75 -11.84
C SER A 26 24.65 12.36 -11.56
N TYR A 27 25.15 12.16 -10.32
CA TYR A 27 26.51 12.61 -9.96
C TYR A 27 27.56 11.92 -10.82
N PHE A 28 27.52 10.59 -10.94
CA PHE A 28 28.50 9.85 -11.77
C PHE A 28 28.40 10.20 -13.25
N ILE A 29 27.18 10.41 -13.79
CA ILE A 29 27.00 10.83 -15.18
C ILE A 29 27.56 12.23 -15.41
N ALA A 30 27.33 13.17 -14.49
CA ALA A 30 27.83 14.52 -14.57
C ALA A 30 29.37 14.55 -14.45
N ASP A 31 29.96 13.83 -13.50
CA ASP A 31 31.38 13.73 -13.29
C ASP A 31 32.11 13.24 -14.57
N ASN A 32 31.69 12.09 -15.10
CA ASN A 32 32.23 11.56 -16.35
C ASN A 32 31.99 12.51 -17.56
N GLY A 33 30.83 13.17 -17.60
CA GLY A 33 30.48 14.10 -18.65
C GLY A 33 31.36 15.36 -18.62
N PHE A 34 31.65 15.88 -17.45
CA PHE A 34 32.54 17.03 -17.27
C PHE A 34 33.98 16.69 -17.66
N GLU A 35 34.48 15.54 -17.22
CA GLU A 35 35.83 15.08 -17.58
C GLU A 35 35.95 14.94 -19.12
N MET A 36 35.00 14.25 -19.75
CA MET A 36 34.98 14.08 -21.21
C MET A 36 34.91 15.41 -21.96
N ALA A 37 34.10 16.35 -21.49
CA ALA A 37 34.00 17.68 -22.10
C ALA A 37 35.32 18.46 -21.99
N LEU A 38 36.04 18.35 -20.88
CA LEU A 38 37.35 18.98 -20.71
C LEU A 38 38.43 18.34 -21.57
N VAL A 39 38.44 17.01 -21.70
CA VAL A 39 39.35 16.28 -22.61
C VAL A 39 39.13 16.77 -24.05
N GLN A 40 37.87 16.87 -24.48
CA GLN A 40 37.49 17.31 -25.79
C GLN A 40 37.88 18.79 -26.04
N LYS A 41 37.72 19.64 -25.01
CA LYS A 41 38.15 21.01 -25.01
C LYS A 41 39.68 21.12 -25.17
N ALA A 42 40.44 20.36 -24.36
CA ALA A 42 41.91 20.36 -24.40
C ALA A 42 42.44 19.97 -25.79
N ASP A 43 41.87 18.91 -26.39
CA ASP A 43 42.24 18.46 -27.73
C ASP A 43 41.89 19.51 -28.81
N SER A 44 40.71 20.15 -28.69
CA SER A 44 40.32 21.23 -29.61
C SER A 44 41.23 22.44 -29.48
N ASP A 45 41.56 22.85 -28.25
CA ASP A 45 42.43 24.00 -28.00
C ASP A 45 43.87 23.74 -28.49
N LEU A 46 44.37 22.47 -28.30
CA LEU A 46 45.65 22.04 -28.85
C LEU A 46 45.69 22.11 -30.38
N ARG A 47 44.66 21.64 -31.07
CA ARG A 47 44.56 21.73 -32.54
C ARG A 47 44.52 23.17 -33.03
N GLN A 48 43.72 24.02 -32.40
CA GLN A 48 43.64 25.43 -32.75
C GLN A 48 44.97 26.13 -32.55
N MET A 49 45.71 25.82 -31.48
CA MET A 49 47.04 26.34 -31.23
C MET A 49 48.04 25.88 -32.30
N GLU A 50 48.02 24.60 -32.69
CA GLU A 50 48.87 24.04 -33.73
C GLU A 50 48.60 24.73 -35.09
N GLU A 51 47.33 24.87 -35.49
CA GLU A 51 46.92 25.55 -36.68
C GLU A 51 47.35 27.03 -36.70
N ALA A 52 47.24 27.70 -35.55
CA ALA A 52 47.68 29.08 -35.41
C ALA A 52 49.22 29.22 -35.54
N LEU A 53 49.98 28.26 -34.93
CA LEU A 53 51.44 28.20 -35.06
C LEU A 53 51.85 27.89 -36.48
N ASP A 54 51.15 26.98 -37.19
CA ASP A 54 51.45 26.66 -38.60
C ASP A 54 51.23 27.84 -39.52
N LYS A 55 50.20 28.65 -39.25
CA LYS A 55 49.88 29.86 -40.00
C LYS A 55 50.86 31.00 -39.74
N GLU A 56 51.25 31.21 -38.49
CA GLU A 56 52.09 32.31 -38.08
C GLU A 56 53.60 32.02 -38.32
N TYR A 57 54.00 30.75 -38.12
CA TYR A 57 55.37 30.28 -38.30
C TYR A 57 55.41 29.05 -39.25
N PRO A 58 55.23 29.29 -40.56
CA PRO A 58 55.20 28.21 -41.55
C PRO A 58 56.53 27.47 -41.61
N GLY A 59 56.45 26.15 -41.78
CA GLY A 59 57.59 25.21 -41.79
C GLY A 59 57.47 24.14 -40.73
N ASP A 60 58.31 23.11 -40.83
CA ASP A 60 58.29 21.94 -39.99
C ASP A 60 58.87 22.21 -38.59
N TRP A 61 58.53 21.33 -37.64
CA TRP A 61 59.23 21.31 -36.38
C TRP A 61 60.66 20.79 -36.62
N LEU A 62 61.65 21.41 -35.98
CA LEU A 62 63.05 21.09 -36.13
C LEU A 62 63.75 21.12 -34.77
N LYS A 63 64.48 20.05 -34.46
CA LYS A 63 65.38 20.02 -33.33
C LYS A 63 66.77 20.42 -33.80
N LYS A 64 67.33 21.55 -33.27
CA LYS A 64 68.69 22.00 -33.53
C LYS A 64 69.53 21.87 -32.24
N SER A 65 70.82 22.12 -32.34
CA SER A 65 71.74 22.06 -31.23
C SER A 65 71.42 23.05 -30.09
N ASP A 66 70.77 24.16 -30.39
CA ASP A 66 70.39 25.24 -29.51
C ASP A 66 68.90 25.26 -29.07
N GLY A 67 68.13 24.24 -29.52
CA GLY A 67 66.72 24.06 -29.10
C GLY A 67 65.76 23.63 -30.17
N LEU A 68 64.48 23.62 -29.80
CA LEU A 68 63.34 23.25 -30.66
C LEU A 68 62.85 24.46 -31.45
N TYR A 69 62.51 24.27 -32.72
CA TYR A 69 62.06 25.30 -33.62
C TYR A 69 60.78 24.92 -34.33
N LYS A 70 59.86 25.91 -34.55
CA LYS A 70 58.77 25.83 -35.50
C LYS A 70 58.98 26.84 -36.61
N GLY A 71 59.37 26.34 -37.82
CA GLY A 71 59.80 27.21 -38.88
C GLY A 71 60.98 28.11 -38.45
N THR A 72 60.73 29.43 -38.37
CA THR A 72 61.70 30.43 -37.90
C THR A 72 61.65 30.70 -36.41
N LEU A 73 60.58 30.23 -35.71
CA LEU A 73 60.41 30.49 -34.28
C LEU A 73 61.21 29.52 -33.44
N ARG A 74 62.14 30.03 -32.63
CA ARG A 74 62.73 29.26 -31.54
C ARG A 74 61.76 29.20 -30.35
N VAL A 75 61.35 28.02 -29.92
CA VAL A 75 60.32 27.89 -28.84
C VAL A 75 60.98 27.83 -27.46
N ASN A 76 62.22 27.41 -27.33
CA ASN A 76 62.91 27.40 -26.06
C ASN A 76 62.98 28.81 -25.45
N ASP A 77 62.60 28.95 -24.21
CA ASP A 77 62.55 30.19 -23.43
C ASP A 77 61.65 31.28 -24.05
N ASN A 78 60.72 30.87 -24.96
CA ASN A 78 59.78 31.81 -25.61
C ASN A 78 58.54 32.01 -24.75
N ASP A 79 58.67 32.85 -23.76
CA ASP A 79 57.62 33.20 -22.82
C ASP A 79 56.40 33.88 -23.49
N PHE A 80 56.66 34.64 -24.54
CA PHE A 80 55.57 35.35 -25.25
C PHE A 80 54.55 34.38 -25.85
N GLN A 81 55.00 33.37 -26.54
CA GLN A 81 54.09 32.41 -27.18
C GLN A 81 53.26 31.60 -26.19
N VAL A 82 53.88 31.11 -25.14
CA VAL A 82 53.13 30.33 -24.10
C VAL A 82 52.12 31.22 -23.36
N ASP A 83 52.47 32.45 -23.06
CA ASP A 83 51.57 33.39 -22.38
C ASP A 83 50.43 33.86 -23.30
N TYR A 84 50.71 34.08 -24.59
CA TYR A 84 49.70 34.44 -25.59
C TYR A 84 48.63 33.36 -25.68
N TYR A 85 49.03 32.10 -25.88
CA TYR A 85 48.09 31.00 -25.99
C TYR A 85 47.41 30.66 -24.66
N ALA A 86 48.14 30.78 -23.53
CA ALA A 86 47.54 30.62 -22.21
C ALA A 86 46.43 31.63 -21.93
N LYS A 87 46.66 32.90 -22.35
CA LYS A 87 45.66 33.96 -22.21
C LYS A 87 44.47 33.78 -23.18
N LEU A 88 44.75 33.29 -24.37
CA LEU A 88 43.70 33.05 -25.41
C LEU A 88 42.74 31.92 -25.00
N THR A 89 43.29 30.83 -24.48
CA THR A 89 42.51 29.61 -24.15
C THR A 89 42.05 29.56 -22.71
N GLY A 90 42.67 30.34 -21.83
CA GLY A 90 42.49 30.24 -20.38
C GLY A 90 43.20 29.04 -19.75
N ASN A 91 44.03 28.33 -20.51
CA ASN A 91 44.70 27.09 -20.14
C ASN A 91 46.20 27.29 -19.93
N ASN A 92 46.88 26.40 -19.25
CA ASN A 92 48.34 26.43 -19.20
C ASN A 92 48.92 25.75 -20.44
N VAL A 93 49.94 26.37 -21.01
CA VAL A 93 50.61 25.89 -22.24
C VAL A 93 52.08 25.65 -21.99
N THR A 94 52.60 24.57 -22.56
CA THR A 94 54.02 24.21 -22.43
C THR A 94 54.51 23.57 -23.73
N PHE A 95 55.73 23.93 -24.13
CA PHE A 95 56.52 23.24 -25.12
C PHE A 95 57.59 22.38 -24.43
N PHE A 96 57.76 21.16 -24.95
CA PHE A 96 58.80 20.23 -24.51
C PHE A 96 59.73 19.95 -25.69
N ASP A 97 61.01 20.03 -25.44
CA ASP A 97 62.07 19.55 -26.35
C ASP A 97 62.42 18.11 -25.94
N GLY A 98 61.98 17.16 -26.71
CA GLY A 98 61.93 15.78 -26.27
C GLY A 98 61.03 15.68 -25.00
N ALA A 99 61.59 15.18 -23.92
CA ALA A 99 60.89 15.06 -22.63
C ALA A 99 60.92 16.29 -21.77
N THR A 100 61.86 17.22 -22.04
CA THR A 100 62.19 18.35 -21.12
C THR A 100 61.36 19.60 -21.44
N ARG A 101 60.77 20.23 -20.44
CA ARG A 101 59.96 21.44 -20.51
C ARG A 101 60.89 22.65 -20.82
N VAL A 102 60.71 23.28 -21.97
CA VAL A 102 61.59 24.35 -22.46
C VAL A 102 60.92 25.71 -22.48
N ALA A 103 59.61 25.80 -22.58
CA ALA A 103 58.85 27.01 -22.43
C ALA A 103 57.49 26.69 -21.83
N THR A 104 57.04 27.46 -20.85
CA THR A 104 55.78 27.16 -20.10
C THR A 104 55.16 28.45 -19.57
N SER A 105 53.83 28.48 -19.55
CA SER A 105 53.05 29.50 -18.85
C SER A 105 52.96 29.22 -17.35
N PHE A 106 53.31 28.01 -16.88
CA PHE A 106 53.35 27.70 -15.46
C PHE A 106 54.38 28.51 -14.74
N LYS A 107 53.97 29.11 -13.60
CA LYS A 107 54.85 29.82 -12.67
C LYS A 107 54.67 29.19 -11.30
N ASP A 108 55.80 28.97 -10.61
CA ASP A 108 55.79 28.55 -9.24
C ASP A 108 55.30 29.68 -8.27
N ASN A 109 55.23 29.37 -7.00
CA ASN A 109 54.79 30.33 -5.97
C ASN A 109 55.69 31.56 -5.84
N SER A 110 56.92 31.52 -6.40
CA SER A 110 57.86 32.66 -6.47
C SER A 110 57.69 33.53 -7.74
N GLY A 111 56.80 33.10 -8.66
CA GLY A 111 56.58 33.71 -9.94
C GLY A 111 57.58 33.28 -11.03
N LYS A 112 58.49 32.35 -10.75
CA LYS A 112 59.45 31.79 -11.70
C LYS A 112 58.80 30.69 -12.52
N ARG A 113 59.12 30.62 -13.85
CA ARG A 113 58.62 29.56 -14.73
C ARG A 113 59.22 28.21 -14.36
N VAL A 114 58.38 27.20 -14.41
CA VAL A 114 58.74 25.81 -14.10
C VAL A 114 59.33 25.16 -15.35
N THR A 115 60.55 25.56 -15.78
CA THR A 115 61.28 24.98 -16.91
C THR A 115 62.34 24.00 -16.46
N GLY A 116 62.87 23.17 -17.39
CA GLY A 116 63.93 22.18 -17.12
C GLY A 116 63.48 20.92 -16.41
N THR A 117 62.19 20.72 -16.22
CA THR A 117 61.60 19.47 -15.67
C THR A 117 61.15 18.55 -16.79
N ASP A 118 61.24 17.21 -16.60
CA ASP A 118 60.79 16.27 -17.57
C ASP A 118 59.31 15.89 -17.36
N ALA A 119 58.65 15.52 -18.43
CA ALA A 119 57.34 14.91 -18.38
C ALA A 119 57.39 13.55 -17.69
N SER A 120 56.29 13.10 -17.11
CA SER A 120 56.19 11.78 -16.46
C SER A 120 56.47 10.64 -17.40
N GLU A 121 56.96 9.49 -16.89
CA GLU A 121 57.24 8.30 -17.69
C GLU A 121 56.03 7.87 -18.53
N ALA A 122 54.82 7.92 -17.97
CA ALA A 122 53.59 7.55 -18.68
C ALA A 122 53.37 8.43 -19.92
N VAL A 123 53.60 9.77 -19.79
CA VAL A 123 53.52 10.71 -20.91
C VAL A 123 54.59 10.45 -21.94
N GLN A 124 55.83 10.22 -21.50
CA GLN A 124 56.95 9.93 -22.43
C GLN A 124 56.69 8.62 -23.21
N GLU A 125 56.18 7.58 -22.56
CA GLU A 125 55.84 6.31 -23.22
C GLU A 125 54.72 6.51 -24.26
N ALA A 126 53.65 7.21 -23.92
CA ALA A 126 52.54 7.40 -24.84
C ALA A 126 52.90 8.35 -25.99
N VAL A 127 53.53 9.50 -25.68
CA VAL A 127 53.69 10.60 -26.66
C VAL A 127 54.97 10.46 -27.42
N LEU A 128 56.12 10.23 -26.76
CA LEU A 128 57.41 10.23 -27.43
C LEU A 128 57.73 8.90 -28.08
N LYS A 129 57.31 7.76 -27.47
CA LYS A 129 57.62 6.45 -28.06
C LYS A 129 56.51 5.92 -28.95
N LYS A 130 55.24 6.01 -28.55
CA LYS A 130 54.11 5.51 -29.36
C LYS A 130 53.56 6.54 -30.35
N GLY A 131 53.84 7.83 -30.12
CA GLY A 131 53.36 8.90 -31.00
C GLY A 131 51.85 9.18 -30.84
N GLU A 132 51.27 8.80 -29.71
CA GLU A 132 49.87 8.98 -29.38
C GLU A 132 49.66 10.28 -28.59
N THR A 133 48.48 10.88 -28.68
CA THR A 133 48.10 11.94 -27.76
C THR A 133 47.80 11.35 -26.39
N TYR A 134 48.38 11.88 -25.34
CA TYR A 134 48.09 11.51 -23.98
C TYR A 134 47.14 12.52 -23.35
N THR A 135 46.07 12.05 -22.73
CA THR A 135 45.17 12.87 -21.93
C THR A 135 45.00 12.22 -20.55
N GLY A 136 45.07 13.01 -19.48
CA GLY A 136 44.97 12.48 -18.13
C GLY A 136 45.18 13.58 -17.09
N MET A 137 44.98 13.22 -15.83
CA MET A 137 45.24 14.12 -14.72
C MET A 137 46.74 14.26 -14.52
N ALA A 138 47.22 15.50 -14.40
CA ALA A 138 48.59 15.83 -14.09
C ALA A 138 48.64 16.84 -12.92
N GLU A 139 49.54 16.61 -11.99
CA GLU A 139 49.81 17.55 -10.91
C GLU A 139 51.04 18.41 -11.26
N VAL A 140 50.85 19.70 -11.23
CA VAL A 140 51.94 20.66 -11.44
C VAL A 140 51.90 21.68 -10.31
N ASP A 141 52.99 21.76 -9.55
CA ASP A 141 53.16 22.66 -8.40
C ASP A 141 52.00 22.57 -7.38
N GLY A 142 51.59 21.30 -7.04
CA GLY A 142 50.55 21.02 -6.07
C GLY A 142 49.11 21.31 -6.54
N LYS A 143 48.90 21.62 -7.81
CA LYS A 143 47.62 21.84 -8.42
C LYS A 143 47.34 20.78 -9.46
N ASN A 144 46.09 20.34 -9.50
CA ASN A 144 45.61 19.36 -10.46
C ASN A 144 45.16 20.03 -11.77
N TYR A 145 45.56 19.43 -12.87
CA TYR A 145 45.19 19.83 -14.21
C TYR A 145 44.71 18.64 -15.02
N LEU A 146 43.70 18.83 -15.83
CA LEU A 146 43.45 17.89 -16.93
C LEU A 146 44.43 18.27 -18.05
N ALA A 147 45.39 17.40 -18.29
CA ALA A 147 46.50 17.59 -19.19
C ALA A 147 46.30 16.86 -20.51
N ALA A 148 46.56 17.55 -21.60
CA ALA A 148 46.67 16.92 -22.92
C ALA A 148 48.08 17.19 -23.47
N TYR A 149 48.74 16.12 -23.93
CA TYR A 149 50.06 16.17 -24.57
C TYR A 149 49.93 15.64 -25.99
N LYS A 150 50.48 16.37 -26.94
CA LYS A 150 50.51 15.98 -28.36
C LYS A 150 51.94 15.91 -28.88
N PRO A 151 52.31 14.88 -29.65
CA PRO A 151 53.65 14.79 -30.22
C PRO A 151 53.89 15.85 -31.30
N LEU A 152 55.02 16.48 -31.28
CA LEU A 152 55.52 17.38 -32.31
C LEU A 152 56.45 16.60 -33.26
N LYS A 153 56.09 16.51 -34.55
CA LYS A 153 56.79 15.73 -35.56
C LYS A 153 57.50 16.62 -36.56
N ASP A 154 58.72 16.26 -36.88
CA ASP A 154 59.46 16.92 -37.97
C ASP A 154 58.99 16.42 -39.38
N ALA A 155 59.63 16.96 -40.44
CA ALA A 155 59.34 16.58 -41.84
C ALA A 155 59.58 15.08 -42.15
N SER A 156 60.37 14.39 -41.35
CA SER A 156 60.61 12.94 -41.48
C SER A 156 59.59 12.09 -40.76
N GLY A 157 58.78 12.70 -39.91
CA GLY A 157 57.82 12.04 -39.02
C GLY A 157 58.42 11.67 -37.67
N GLU A 158 59.69 12.03 -37.39
CA GLU A 158 60.34 11.79 -36.09
C GLU A 158 59.78 12.75 -35.05
N ILE A 159 59.54 12.23 -33.81
CA ILE A 159 59.00 13.05 -32.70
C ILE A 159 60.13 13.84 -32.05
N VAL A 160 60.11 15.14 -32.21
CA VAL A 160 61.18 16.04 -31.72
C VAL A 160 60.82 16.67 -30.38
N GLY A 161 59.56 16.64 -29.98
CA GLY A 161 59.08 17.21 -28.73
C GLY A 161 57.59 16.97 -28.51
N MET A 162 57.04 17.69 -27.54
CA MET A 162 55.61 17.64 -27.23
C MET A 162 55.01 19.03 -27.00
N LEU A 163 53.76 19.20 -27.37
CA LEU A 163 52.97 20.33 -26.98
C LEU A 163 52.01 19.89 -25.85
N TYR A 164 51.95 20.68 -24.81
CA TYR A 164 51.09 20.43 -23.64
C TYR A 164 50.11 21.58 -23.47
N MET A 165 48.90 21.17 -23.08
CA MET A 165 47.86 22.07 -22.61
C MET A 165 47.24 21.50 -21.35
N GLY A 166 47.17 22.32 -20.28
CA GLY A 166 46.61 21.94 -19.00
C GLY A 166 45.43 22.84 -18.62
N ILE A 167 44.26 22.21 -18.44
CA ILE A 167 43.05 22.88 -17.99
C ILE A 167 42.99 22.79 -16.47
N PRO A 168 42.95 23.93 -15.75
CA PRO A 168 42.85 23.90 -14.29
C PRO A 168 41.55 23.20 -13.83
N THR A 169 41.65 22.23 -12.91
CA THR A 169 40.48 21.53 -12.38
C THR A 169 39.67 22.35 -11.37
N GLU A 170 40.23 23.48 -10.90
CA GLU A 170 39.53 24.42 -10.00
C GLU A 170 38.18 24.89 -10.60
N SER A 171 38.13 25.11 -11.90
CA SER A 171 36.88 25.48 -12.61
C SER A 171 35.88 24.31 -12.66
N LEU A 172 36.37 23.07 -12.73
CA LEU A 172 35.54 21.87 -12.68
C LEU A 172 34.96 21.65 -11.29
N GLU A 173 35.77 21.79 -10.25
CA GLU A 173 35.34 21.66 -8.85
C GLU A 173 34.24 22.68 -8.51
N ALA A 174 34.36 23.91 -9.02
CA ALA A 174 33.31 24.91 -8.86
C ALA A 174 32.00 24.51 -9.55
N LEU A 175 32.06 23.99 -10.78
CA LEU A 175 30.88 23.49 -11.53
C LEU A 175 30.27 22.25 -10.86
N GLN A 176 31.10 21.33 -10.40
CA GLN A 176 30.65 20.12 -9.67
C GLN A 176 29.96 20.51 -8.35
N SER A 177 30.55 21.43 -7.58
CA SER A 177 29.95 21.88 -6.32
C SER A 177 28.60 22.58 -6.56
N GLN A 178 28.50 23.43 -7.56
CA GLN A 178 27.24 24.08 -7.95
C GLN A 178 26.19 23.07 -8.37
N PHE A 179 26.58 22.04 -9.14
CA PHE A 179 25.69 20.94 -9.55
C PHE A 179 25.17 20.18 -8.34
N VAL A 180 26.05 19.80 -7.40
CA VAL A 180 25.68 19.09 -6.17
C VAL A 180 24.73 19.92 -5.31
N TYR A 181 25.01 21.20 -5.08
CA TYR A 181 24.12 22.09 -4.30
C TYR A 181 22.75 22.25 -4.97
N THR A 182 22.71 22.39 -6.29
CA THR A 182 21.44 22.48 -7.05
C THR A 182 20.65 21.19 -6.91
N MET A 183 21.31 20.04 -7.05
CA MET A 183 20.69 18.73 -6.93
C MET A 183 20.13 18.49 -5.53
N VAL A 184 20.90 18.82 -4.47
CA VAL A 184 20.43 18.73 -3.09
C VAL A 184 19.23 19.64 -2.87
N GLY A 185 19.26 20.87 -3.38
CA GLY A 185 18.12 21.80 -3.32
C GLY A 185 16.85 21.23 -3.96
N VAL A 186 16.96 20.64 -5.15
CA VAL A 186 15.82 19.98 -5.84
C VAL A 186 15.27 18.81 -5.03
N VAL A 187 16.14 17.97 -4.47
CA VAL A 187 15.73 16.83 -3.62
C VAL A 187 14.96 17.32 -2.38
N VAL A 188 15.46 18.35 -1.71
CA VAL A 188 14.78 18.93 -0.52
C VAL A 188 13.39 19.46 -0.90
N VAL A 189 13.27 20.21 -1.98
CA VAL A 189 11.98 20.73 -2.46
C VAL A 189 11.02 19.59 -2.81
N MET A 190 11.49 18.57 -3.50
CA MET A 190 10.69 17.37 -3.82
C MET A 190 10.17 16.67 -2.56
N LEU A 191 11.02 16.47 -1.55
CA LEU A 191 10.62 15.87 -0.27
C LEU A 191 9.55 16.69 0.45
N LEU A 192 9.64 18.01 0.43
CA LEU A 192 8.63 18.90 1.01
C LEU A 192 7.30 18.78 0.26
N ILE A 193 7.32 18.83 -1.07
CA ILE A 193 6.11 18.69 -1.90
C ILE A 193 5.45 17.33 -1.66
N PHE A 194 6.21 16.24 -1.76
CA PHE A 194 5.67 14.89 -1.53
C PHE A 194 5.18 14.70 -0.10
N GLY A 195 5.88 15.23 0.90
CA GLY A 195 5.44 15.21 2.29
C GLY A 195 4.07 15.85 2.48
N VAL A 196 3.82 17.00 1.85
CA VAL A 196 2.52 17.68 1.87
C VAL A 196 1.45 16.85 1.13
N VAL A 197 1.74 16.41 -0.08
CA VAL A 197 0.79 15.61 -0.91
C VAL A 197 0.39 14.32 -0.19
N ILE A 198 1.36 13.59 0.35
CA ILE A 198 1.11 12.34 1.08
C ILE A 198 0.29 12.62 2.35
N SER A 199 0.57 13.73 3.07
CA SER A 199 -0.20 14.11 4.26
C SER A 199 -1.65 14.41 3.94
N ILE A 200 -1.92 15.09 2.81
CA ILE A 200 -3.28 15.37 2.34
C ILE A 200 -3.97 14.07 1.90
N ALA A 201 -3.30 13.25 1.10
CA ALA A 201 -3.84 11.97 0.62
C ALA A 201 -4.15 11.01 1.79
N ALA A 202 -3.27 10.93 2.79
CA ALA A 202 -3.48 10.12 3.98
C ALA A 202 -4.67 10.60 4.82
N LYS A 203 -4.87 11.93 4.96
CA LYS A 203 -6.03 12.48 5.66
C LYS A 203 -7.34 12.17 4.91
N LYS A 204 -7.36 12.31 3.59
CA LYS A 204 -8.56 12.04 2.78
C LYS A 204 -8.88 10.55 2.64
N GLY A 205 -7.87 9.68 2.54
CA GLY A 205 -8.06 8.25 2.31
C GLY A 205 -8.22 7.42 3.59
N VAL A 206 -7.47 7.73 4.67
CA VAL A 206 -7.46 6.89 5.88
C VAL A 206 -8.48 7.33 6.94
N ALA A 207 -8.80 8.62 7.03
CA ALA A 207 -9.78 9.10 8.00
C ALA A 207 -11.19 8.51 7.81
N PRO A 208 -11.71 8.34 6.58
CA PRO A 208 -12.98 7.66 6.36
C PRO A 208 -12.98 6.19 6.80
N ILE A 209 -11.91 5.45 6.60
CA ILE A 209 -11.78 4.05 7.04
C ILE A 209 -11.95 3.96 8.55
N ARG A 210 -11.38 4.89 9.29
CA ARG A 210 -11.49 4.92 10.74
C ARG A 210 -12.95 5.15 11.21
N LYS A 211 -13.73 5.97 10.51
CA LYS A 211 -15.16 6.14 10.81
C LYS A 211 -15.94 4.83 10.63
N VAL A 212 -15.62 4.07 9.57
CA VAL A 212 -16.23 2.76 9.34
C VAL A 212 -15.84 1.78 10.46
N GLU A 213 -14.56 1.76 10.85
CA GLU A 213 -14.04 0.91 11.95
C GLU A 213 -14.77 1.22 13.27
N GLU A 214 -14.83 2.49 13.69
CA GLU A 214 -15.50 2.93 14.92
C GLU A 214 -17.00 2.57 14.91
N THR A 215 -17.67 2.71 13.78
CA THR A 215 -19.09 2.34 13.64
C THR A 215 -19.29 0.83 13.68
N LEU A 216 -18.41 0.05 13.05
CA LEU A 216 -18.45 -1.42 13.12
C LEU A 216 -18.22 -1.93 14.55
N GLU A 217 -17.34 -1.28 15.31
CA GLU A 217 -17.08 -1.62 16.71
C GLU A 217 -18.33 -1.37 17.56
N MET A 218 -19.00 -0.22 17.42
CA MET A 218 -20.28 0.06 18.07
C MET A 218 -21.38 -0.96 17.68
N MET A 219 -21.44 -1.34 16.38
CA MET A 219 -22.37 -2.38 15.93
C MET A 219 -22.06 -3.75 16.53
N ALA A 220 -20.78 -4.09 16.72
CA ALA A 220 -20.34 -5.34 17.35
C ALA A 220 -20.73 -5.39 18.83
N ASP A 221 -20.73 -4.23 19.52
CA ASP A 221 -21.21 -4.09 20.90
C ASP A 221 -22.74 -4.09 21.00
N GLY A 222 -23.45 -4.23 19.87
CA GLY A 222 -24.91 -4.33 19.82
C GLY A 222 -25.62 -3.00 19.59
N ASP A 223 -24.91 -1.87 19.48
CA ASP A 223 -25.52 -0.58 19.19
C ASP A 223 -25.76 -0.40 17.68
N LEU A 224 -26.97 -0.74 17.26
CA LEU A 224 -27.43 -0.52 15.89
C LEU A 224 -28.11 0.86 15.71
N THR A 225 -28.12 1.73 16.74
CA THR A 225 -28.77 3.04 16.67
C THR A 225 -27.87 4.12 16.08
N VAL A 226 -26.56 3.80 15.94
CA VAL A 226 -25.56 4.70 15.37
C VAL A 226 -25.98 5.25 14.00
N PRO A 227 -25.70 6.53 13.71
CA PRO A 227 -26.03 7.14 12.43
C PRO A 227 -25.30 6.47 11.27
N ASP A 228 -25.81 6.68 10.06
CA ASP A 228 -25.14 6.19 8.85
C ASP A 228 -23.82 6.88 8.62
N VAL A 229 -22.79 6.10 8.28
CA VAL A 229 -21.50 6.64 7.85
C VAL A 229 -21.64 7.16 6.44
N GLN A 230 -21.57 8.49 6.30
CA GLN A 230 -21.55 9.17 5.01
C GLN A 230 -20.11 9.48 4.62
N ILE A 231 -19.69 8.99 3.45
CA ILE A 231 -18.39 9.23 2.85
C ILE A 231 -18.64 9.76 1.45
N ASP A 232 -18.11 10.96 1.19
CA ASP A 232 -18.21 11.60 -0.12
C ASP A 232 -17.26 10.90 -1.09
N GLY A 233 -17.79 10.43 -2.21
CA GLY A 233 -17.01 9.77 -3.24
C GLY A 233 -17.70 8.56 -3.85
N THR A 234 -17.04 7.94 -4.83
CA THR A 234 -17.51 6.73 -5.54
C THR A 234 -16.45 5.63 -5.49
N ASP A 235 -15.47 5.77 -4.59
CA ASP A 235 -14.36 4.85 -4.40
C ASP A 235 -14.76 3.62 -3.56
N GLU A 236 -13.82 2.72 -3.35
CA GLU A 236 -14.01 1.49 -2.60
C GLU A 236 -14.40 1.77 -1.14
N ILE A 237 -13.95 2.90 -0.57
CA ILE A 237 -14.24 3.27 0.82
C ILE A 237 -15.69 3.74 0.96
N ALA A 238 -16.19 4.53 0.02
CA ALA A 238 -17.60 4.91 -0.03
C ALA A 238 -18.51 3.69 -0.23
N SER A 239 -18.09 2.74 -1.09
CA SER A 239 -18.79 1.47 -1.29
C SER A 239 -18.84 0.62 -0.02
N LEU A 240 -17.72 0.55 0.73
CA LEU A 240 -17.63 -0.14 2.02
C LEU A 240 -18.59 0.46 3.05
N ALA A 241 -18.60 1.78 3.20
CA ALA A 241 -19.51 2.48 4.10
C ALA A 241 -20.99 2.20 3.77
N ASN A 242 -21.36 2.26 2.49
CA ASN A 242 -22.70 1.93 2.03
C ASN A 242 -23.09 0.47 2.33
N SER A 243 -22.17 -0.45 2.14
CA SER A 243 -22.39 -1.88 2.43
C SER A 243 -22.58 -2.13 3.93
N MET A 244 -21.79 -1.44 4.77
CA MET A 244 -21.91 -1.46 6.22
C MET A 244 -23.28 -0.91 6.66
N ASN A 245 -23.70 0.27 6.15
CA ASN A 245 -25.01 0.86 6.46
C ASN A 245 -26.15 -0.10 6.08
N LYS A 246 -26.09 -0.72 4.90
CA LYS A 246 -27.07 -1.73 4.47
C LYS A 246 -27.10 -2.94 5.40
N THR A 247 -25.94 -3.37 5.90
CA THR A 247 -25.85 -4.50 6.85
C THR A 247 -26.49 -4.13 8.18
N LYS A 248 -26.21 -2.94 8.71
CA LYS A 248 -26.83 -2.39 9.91
C LYS A 248 -28.35 -2.38 9.79
N ASP A 249 -28.88 -1.86 8.67
CA ASP A 249 -30.35 -1.79 8.44
C ASP A 249 -30.99 -3.19 8.36
N LYS A 250 -30.32 -4.13 7.73
CA LYS A 250 -30.80 -5.52 7.69
C LYS A 250 -30.82 -6.16 9.08
N LEU A 251 -29.78 -5.93 9.89
CA LEU A 251 -29.72 -6.42 11.28
C LEU A 251 -30.85 -5.79 12.11
N ARG A 252 -31.10 -4.48 12.02
CA ARG A 252 -32.22 -3.81 12.70
C ARG A 252 -33.56 -4.44 12.32
N LYS A 253 -33.80 -4.68 11.02
CA LYS A 253 -35.03 -5.31 10.55
C LYS A 253 -35.18 -6.74 11.07
N LEU A 254 -34.10 -7.53 11.08
CA LEU A 254 -34.11 -8.88 11.64
C LEU A 254 -34.46 -8.87 13.12
N LEU A 255 -33.83 -8.00 13.91
CA LEU A 255 -34.15 -7.87 15.34
C LEU A 255 -35.59 -7.45 15.58
N GLN A 256 -36.14 -6.56 14.77
CA GLN A 256 -37.54 -6.19 14.83
C GLN A 256 -38.47 -7.37 14.56
N VAL A 257 -38.18 -8.19 13.53
CA VAL A 257 -38.96 -9.39 13.22
C VAL A 257 -38.86 -10.41 14.36
N ILE A 258 -37.66 -10.61 14.94
CA ILE A 258 -37.46 -11.51 16.06
C ILE A 258 -38.25 -11.02 17.27
N SER A 259 -38.19 -9.72 17.60
CA SER A 259 -38.97 -9.12 18.69
C SER A 259 -40.46 -9.31 18.51
N ASN A 260 -40.99 -9.05 17.33
CA ASN A 260 -42.40 -9.24 17.02
C ASN A 260 -42.79 -10.73 17.13
N SER A 261 -41.94 -11.63 16.65
CA SER A 261 -42.18 -13.06 16.75
C SER A 261 -42.17 -13.54 18.21
N ALA A 262 -41.24 -13.03 19.02
CA ALA A 262 -41.17 -13.32 20.45
C ALA A 262 -42.42 -12.86 21.20
N GLN A 263 -42.94 -11.65 20.88
CA GLN A 263 -44.20 -11.13 21.44
C GLN A 263 -45.39 -12.02 21.02
N GLN A 264 -45.43 -12.47 19.78
CA GLN A 264 -46.51 -13.37 19.29
C GLN A 264 -46.44 -14.71 19.99
N VAL A 265 -45.24 -15.29 20.17
CA VAL A 265 -45.05 -16.54 20.93
C VAL A 265 -45.51 -16.37 22.38
N ALA A 266 -45.15 -15.24 23.03
CA ALA A 266 -45.61 -14.94 24.40
C ALA A 266 -47.13 -14.85 24.49
N ALA A 267 -47.78 -14.12 23.57
CA ALA A 267 -49.25 -14.00 23.50
C ALA A 267 -49.92 -15.40 23.24
N SER A 268 -49.38 -16.15 22.32
CA SER A 268 -49.89 -17.54 22.04
C SER A 268 -49.73 -18.46 23.27
N SER A 269 -48.61 -18.35 24.00
CA SER A 269 -48.39 -19.13 25.23
C SER A 269 -49.39 -18.76 26.34
N GLN A 270 -49.70 -17.46 26.51
CA GLN A 270 -50.73 -17.00 27.45
C GLN A 270 -52.11 -17.56 27.07
N GLN A 271 -52.49 -17.51 25.76
CA GLN A 271 -53.74 -18.06 25.28
C GLN A 271 -53.78 -19.55 25.46
N LEU A 272 -52.69 -20.28 25.25
CA LEU A 272 -52.60 -21.72 25.45
C LEU A 272 -52.79 -22.05 26.94
N THR A 273 -52.20 -21.29 27.87
CA THR A 273 -52.41 -21.45 29.31
C THR A 273 -53.87 -21.25 29.69
N ALA A 274 -54.52 -20.17 29.21
CA ALA A 274 -55.92 -19.94 29.45
C ALA A 274 -56.81 -21.07 28.91
N SER A 275 -56.51 -21.58 27.71
CA SER A 275 -57.24 -22.73 27.11
C SER A 275 -57.01 -24.03 27.92
N ALA A 276 -55.84 -24.22 28.44
CA ALA A 276 -55.55 -25.37 29.31
C ALA A 276 -56.32 -25.30 30.65
N ASP A 277 -56.37 -24.13 31.25
CA ASP A 277 -57.17 -23.89 32.47
C ASP A 277 -58.67 -24.13 32.21
N GLN A 278 -59.25 -23.60 31.14
CA GLN A 278 -60.63 -23.83 30.74
C GLN A 278 -60.89 -25.32 30.44
N THR A 279 -59.97 -26.02 29.85
CA THR A 279 -60.05 -27.47 29.59
C THR A 279 -60.07 -28.24 30.93
N SER A 280 -59.20 -27.86 31.88
CA SER A 280 -59.15 -28.43 33.21
C SER A 280 -60.47 -28.24 33.97
N GLU A 281 -61.04 -27.01 33.91
CA GLU A 281 -62.37 -26.75 34.49
C GLU A 281 -63.47 -27.60 33.83
N SER A 282 -63.46 -27.70 32.52
CA SER A 282 -64.39 -28.55 31.75
C SER A 282 -64.29 -30.02 32.18
N ILE A 283 -63.11 -30.55 32.31
CA ILE A 283 -62.86 -31.93 32.80
C ILE A 283 -63.42 -32.11 34.22
N THR A 284 -63.22 -31.12 35.09
CA THR A 284 -63.79 -31.18 36.45
C THR A 284 -65.30 -31.22 36.42
N ASN A 285 -65.93 -30.42 35.57
CA ASN A 285 -67.39 -30.41 35.39
C ASN A 285 -67.87 -31.76 34.85
N VAL A 286 -67.21 -32.33 33.85
CA VAL A 286 -67.51 -33.66 33.34
C VAL A 286 -67.41 -34.75 34.45
N ALA A 287 -66.33 -34.68 35.26
CA ALA A 287 -66.17 -35.61 36.36
C ALA A 287 -67.29 -35.53 37.38
N ASN A 288 -67.71 -34.28 37.73
CA ASN A 288 -68.88 -34.09 38.63
C ASN A 288 -70.16 -34.59 37.98
N ASN A 289 -70.40 -34.40 36.72
CA ASN A 289 -71.56 -34.95 36.04
C ASN A 289 -71.55 -36.49 36.00
N ILE A 290 -70.37 -37.12 35.83
CA ILE A 290 -70.27 -38.59 35.89
C ILE A 290 -70.60 -39.09 37.29
N VAL A 291 -70.14 -38.41 38.37
CA VAL A 291 -70.50 -38.78 39.75
C VAL A 291 -72.03 -38.67 40.00
N SER A 292 -72.64 -37.57 39.50
CA SER A 292 -74.11 -37.37 39.61
C SER A 292 -74.86 -38.45 38.82
N MET A 293 -74.39 -38.79 37.65
CA MET A 293 -74.98 -39.85 36.81
C MET A 293 -74.88 -41.24 37.50
N ALA A 294 -73.71 -41.53 38.09
CA ALA A 294 -73.54 -42.79 38.86
C ALA A 294 -74.51 -42.83 40.05
N GLY A 295 -74.72 -41.71 40.77
CA GLY A 295 -75.75 -41.58 41.82
C GLY A 295 -77.15 -41.87 41.27
N ALA A 296 -77.54 -41.24 40.13
CA ALA A 296 -78.84 -41.46 39.48
C ALA A 296 -79.08 -42.89 39.02
N VAL A 297 -78.00 -43.53 38.47
CA VAL A 297 -78.05 -44.98 38.11
C VAL A 297 -78.21 -45.86 39.31
N SER A 298 -77.57 -45.54 40.44
CA SER A 298 -77.73 -46.27 41.67
C SER A 298 -79.16 -46.14 42.22
N GLU A 299 -79.77 -44.94 42.18
CA GLU A 299 -81.14 -44.70 42.58
C GLU A 299 -82.13 -45.44 41.64
N GLN A 300 -81.92 -45.40 40.34
CA GLN A 300 -82.67 -46.20 39.40
C GLN A 300 -82.61 -47.69 39.63
N THR A 301 -81.44 -48.22 40.06
CA THR A 301 -81.34 -49.66 40.41
C THR A 301 -82.14 -49.99 41.65
N ASN A 302 -82.13 -49.10 42.63
CA ASN A 302 -82.97 -49.25 43.82
C ASN A 302 -84.47 -49.26 43.52
N VAL A 303 -84.92 -48.27 42.68
CA VAL A 303 -86.31 -48.18 42.23
C VAL A 303 -86.70 -49.42 41.42
N LEU A 304 -85.80 -49.92 40.54
CA LEU A 304 -86.04 -51.18 39.83
C LEU A 304 -86.14 -52.38 40.75
N GLY A 305 -85.38 -52.42 41.83
CA GLY A 305 -85.50 -53.39 42.91
C GLY A 305 -86.86 -53.39 43.60
N ASP A 306 -87.30 -52.20 44.03
CA ASP A 306 -88.64 -52.00 44.57
C ASP A 306 -89.77 -52.34 43.64
N MET A 307 -89.60 -52.01 42.38
CA MET A 307 -90.59 -52.36 41.31
C MET A 307 -90.66 -53.90 41.20
N ARG A 308 -89.56 -54.60 41.19
CA ARG A 308 -89.49 -56.11 41.12
C ARG A 308 -90.20 -56.71 42.27
N ASP A 309 -89.92 -56.20 43.49
CA ASP A 309 -90.55 -56.73 44.70
C ASP A 309 -92.04 -56.47 44.73
N LYS A 310 -92.52 -55.27 44.32
CA LYS A 310 -93.95 -55.02 44.12
C LYS A 310 -94.59 -55.86 43.02
N ALA A 311 -93.87 -56.07 41.92
CA ALA A 311 -94.36 -57.00 40.86
C ALA A 311 -94.46 -58.48 41.38
N GLY A 312 -93.51 -58.86 42.24
CA GLY A 312 -93.59 -60.14 42.97
C GLY A 312 -94.80 -60.30 43.89
N ASP A 313 -95.05 -59.17 44.68
CA ASP A 313 -96.24 -59.08 45.54
C ASP A 313 -97.54 -59.11 44.73
N MET A 314 -97.61 -58.41 43.60
CA MET A 314 -98.73 -58.42 42.66
C MET A 314 -98.95 -59.83 42.08
N GLY A 315 -97.87 -60.57 41.76
CA GLY A 315 -97.93 -61.97 41.34
C GLY A 315 -98.57 -62.84 42.48
N ARG A 316 -98.17 -62.70 43.70
CA ARG A 316 -98.76 -63.42 44.86
C ARG A 316 -100.22 -63.06 45.11
N GLN A 317 -100.58 -61.76 44.94
CA GLN A 317 -101.98 -61.35 45.01
C GLN A 317 -102.83 -61.93 43.89
N MET A 318 -102.26 -62.01 42.71
CA MET A 318 -102.95 -62.62 41.53
C MET A 318 -103.17 -64.17 41.75
N ASP A 319 -102.17 -64.83 42.37
CA ASP A 319 -102.33 -66.25 42.77
C ASP A 319 -103.42 -66.42 43.78
N ASP A 320 -103.53 -65.54 44.79
CA ASP A 320 -104.59 -65.50 45.79
C ASP A 320 -105.97 -65.25 45.15
N VAL A 321 -106.05 -64.31 44.25
CA VAL A 321 -107.26 -64.04 43.50
C VAL A 321 -107.64 -65.26 42.64
N LEU A 322 -106.73 -65.96 42.00
CA LEU A 322 -107.00 -67.17 41.24
C LEU A 322 -107.45 -68.29 42.16
N ALA A 323 -106.84 -68.45 43.35
CA ALA A 323 -107.28 -69.41 44.32
C ALA A 323 -108.70 -69.18 44.79
N LYS A 324 -109.01 -67.85 45.16
CA LYS A 324 -110.35 -67.43 45.55
C LYS A 324 -111.38 -67.60 44.44
N SER A 325 -110.98 -67.34 43.18
CA SER A 325 -111.83 -67.51 41.95
C SER A 325 -112.17 -68.98 41.76
N ASN A 326 -111.18 -69.91 41.90
CA ASN A 326 -111.40 -71.36 41.88
C ASN A 326 -112.36 -71.85 43.01
N VAL A 327 -112.21 -71.30 44.22
CA VAL A 327 -113.13 -71.61 45.31
C VAL A 327 -114.51 -71.13 45.05
N MET A 328 -114.65 -69.89 44.49
CA MET A 328 -115.98 -69.40 44.01
C MET A 328 -116.56 -70.16 42.90
N GLN A 329 -115.82 -70.64 41.93
CA GLN A 329 -116.27 -71.49 40.86
C GLN A 329 -116.71 -72.79 41.35
N GLN A 330 -116.01 -73.42 42.32
CA GLN A 330 -116.41 -74.64 43.05
C GLN A 330 -117.67 -74.47 43.88
N ALA A 331 -117.84 -73.36 44.59
CA ALA A 331 -119.02 -72.99 45.34
C ALA A 331 -120.25 -72.76 44.40
N ALA A 332 -119.99 -72.12 43.28
CA ALA A 332 -121.06 -71.92 42.27
C ALA A 332 -121.48 -73.25 41.62
N GLU A 333 -120.57 -74.18 41.37
CA GLU A 333 -120.86 -75.52 40.81
C GLU A 333 -121.64 -76.38 41.87
N ASN A 334 -121.22 -76.29 43.13
CA ASN A 334 -121.92 -76.97 44.24
C ASN A 334 -123.37 -76.37 44.42
N SER A 335 -123.49 -75.04 44.29
CA SER A 335 -124.78 -74.38 44.32
C SER A 335 -125.67 -74.77 43.17
N ARG A 336 -125.14 -75.01 41.95
CA ARG A 336 -125.85 -75.49 40.78
C ARG A 336 -126.31 -76.90 40.90
N GLN A 337 -125.43 -77.76 41.53
CA GLN A 337 -125.80 -79.19 41.81
C GLN A 337 -126.84 -79.24 42.90
N GLY A 338 -126.80 -78.35 43.96
CA GLY A 338 -127.83 -78.31 45.04
C GLY A 338 -129.17 -77.77 44.52
N ALA A 339 -129.19 -76.97 43.45
CA ALA A 339 -130.40 -76.51 42.82
C ALA A 339 -131.11 -77.54 41.81
N ALA A 340 -130.34 -78.58 41.39
CA ALA A 340 -130.86 -79.65 40.53
C ALA A 340 -131.44 -80.79 41.28
N VAL A 341 -131.43 -80.72 42.60
CA VAL A 341 -132.02 -81.77 43.48
C VAL A 341 -133.29 -81.33 44.27
N ARG A 342 -133.93 -80.25 43.83
CA ARG A 342 -135.23 -79.88 44.25
C ARG A 342 -136.29 -79.87 43.20
#